data_b59f052069175f2a800f9f3e22f55675
#
_entry.id   b59f052069175f2a800f9f3e22f55675
#
_cell.length_a   1.000
_cell.length_b   1.000
_cell.length_c   1.000
_cell.angle_alpha   90.00
_cell.angle_beta   90.00
_cell.angle_gamma   90.00
#
_symmetry.space_group_name_H-M   'P 1'
#
loop_
_entity.id
_entity.type
_entity.pdbx_description
1 polymer ?
#
loop_
_entity_poly.entity_id
_entity_poly.type
_entity_poly.pdbx_seq_one_letter_code
_entity_poly.pdbx_strand_id
1 'polypeptide(L)'
;MQMDINHFDFNLPVELIAQKKSKRSNLLIYNKQIRNIEIKPFEEIITYLSPNDCLIMNNTKVIPSRLKAFKTTGAKVELFVETIVSDKEAMVMTQSNHKLKLPATLVLESGENVLIEETSSTLIKKAYFKIKTNIESFLDLYGATPLPHYIKSDERLDPNYQTCYAKYSGAVAAPTAGLHFTNEILNTLPCPYDFITLHVGLGTFLPVKHNDIKQHVMHHEQYIITDQIIDLIKKTKQNSGRTIAVGTTSVRTLEDTWRQPQIIAGARNTDIFIHPGFQWQVVDGILTNFHLPKSTLFMLICSAIGTEEAHRCYQIAIEAKLNFYSYGDAMLII
;
A
#
# COMPACT_ATOMS: atom_id res chain seq x y z
N MET A 1 20.01 7.62 -19.78
CA MET A 1 19.77 6.25 -20.23
C MET A 1 18.29 5.96 -20.02
N GLN A 2 17.59 5.44 -21.02
CA GLN A 2 16.18 5.00 -20.93
C GLN A 2 16.12 3.78 -20.01
N MET A 3 15.12 3.71 -19.13
CA MET A 3 14.97 2.58 -18.20
C MET A 3 13.71 1.79 -18.60
N ASP A 4 13.93 0.67 -19.29
CA ASP A 4 12.85 -0.16 -19.84
C ASP A 4 12.14 -0.93 -18.74
N ILE A 5 10.78 -0.86 -18.73
CA ILE A 5 9.91 -1.59 -17.80
C ILE A 5 10.15 -3.12 -17.84
N ASN A 6 10.62 -3.66 -18.97
CA ASN A 6 10.91 -5.08 -19.13
C ASN A 6 12.06 -5.55 -18.25
N HIS A 7 12.94 -4.67 -17.77
CA HIS A 7 13.96 -5.01 -16.76
C HIS A 7 13.36 -5.43 -15.42
N PHE A 8 12.09 -5.12 -15.19
CA PHE A 8 11.34 -5.42 -13.96
C PHE A 8 10.30 -6.52 -14.16
N ASP A 9 10.41 -7.27 -15.26
CA ASP A 9 9.53 -8.40 -15.55
C ASP A 9 10.09 -9.69 -14.99
N PHE A 10 9.21 -10.56 -14.51
CA PHE A 10 9.52 -11.93 -14.12
C PHE A 10 8.28 -12.81 -14.23
N ASN A 11 8.48 -14.11 -14.39
CA ASN A 11 7.37 -15.05 -14.50
C ASN A 11 6.85 -15.42 -13.10
N LEU A 12 5.63 -14.93 -12.76
CA LEU A 12 4.96 -15.25 -11.51
C LEU A 12 3.84 -16.26 -11.77
N PRO A 13 3.92 -17.50 -11.25
CA PRO A 13 2.83 -18.46 -11.30
C PRO A 13 1.58 -17.92 -10.60
N VAL A 14 0.42 -17.99 -11.26
CA VAL A 14 -0.84 -17.43 -10.76
C VAL A 14 -1.28 -18.08 -9.45
N GLU A 15 -0.97 -19.35 -9.26
CA GLU A 15 -1.24 -20.12 -8.04
C GLU A 15 -0.52 -19.59 -6.79
N LEU A 16 0.56 -18.83 -6.95
CA LEU A 16 1.27 -18.20 -5.84
C LEU A 16 0.63 -16.87 -5.40
N ILE A 17 -0.38 -16.38 -6.10
CA ILE A 17 -1.11 -15.17 -5.72
C ILE A 17 -2.11 -15.50 -4.60
N ALA A 18 -1.80 -15.09 -3.37
CA ALA A 18 -2.60 -15.39 -2.20
C ALA A 18 -4.01 -14.81 -2.30
N GLN A 19 -5.02 -15.66 -2.15
CA GLN A 19 -6.44 -15.28 -2.16
C GLN A 19 -6.99 -15.01 -0.74
N LYS A 20 -6.33 -15.54 0.30
CA LYS A 20 -6.73 -15.41 1.70
C LYS A 20 -5.47 -15.25 2.57
N LYS A 21 -5.63 -14.57 3.69
CA LYS A 21 -4.57 -14.45 4.70
C LYS A 21 -4.26 -15.84 5.29
N SER A 22 -2.99 -16.23 5.24
CA SER A 22 -2.53 -17.45 5.92
C SER A 22 -2.53 -17.26 7.44
N LYS A 23 -2.72 -18.36 8.19
CA LYS A 23 -2.52 -18.36 9.65
C LYS A 23 -1.05 -18.18 10.04
N ARG A 24 -0.13 -18.62 9.19
CA ARG A 24 1.32 -18.45 9.35
C ARG A 24 1.89 -17.95 8.05
N SER A 25 2.69 -16.92 8.12
CA SER A 25 3.41 -16.37 7.00
C SER A 25 4.88 -16.77 7.09
N ASN A 26 5.52 -16.88 5.93
CA ASN A 26 6.97 -17.01 5.86
C ASN A 26 7.60 -15.62 5.71
N LEU A 27 8.88 -15.54 6.06
CA LEU A 27 9.73 -14.37 5.95
C LEU A 27 10.97 -14.76 5.15
N LEU A 28 11.12 -14.20 3.95
CA LEU A 28 12.39 -14.26 3.23
C LEU A 28 13.27 -13.11 3.73
N ILE A 29 14.43 -13.44 4.28
CA ILE A 29 15.40 -12.47 4.79
C ILE A 29 16.53 -12.33 3.77
N TYR A 30 16.78 -11.11 3.31
CA TYR A 30 17.93 -10.75 2.48
C TYR A 30 18.88 -9.85 3.26
N ASN A 31 20.05 -10.38 3.58
CA ASN A 31 21.12 -9.62 4.19
C ASN A 31 21.99 -8.96 3.11
N LYS A 32 21.97 -7.61 3.03
CA LYS A 32 22.67 -6.83 2.02
C LYS A 32 24.20 -6.93 2.10
N GLN A 33 24.75 -7.10 3.31
CA GLN A 33 26.20 -7.10 3.51
C GLN A 33 26.86 -8.38 3.00
N ILE A 34 26.24 -9.53 3.29
CA ILE A 34 26.76 -10.86 2.93
C ILE A 34 26.03 -11.50 1.76
N ARG A 35 25.00 -10.81 1.21
CA ARG A 35 24.13 -11.27 0.11
C ARG A 35 23.52 -12.64 0.36
N ASN A 36 23.25 -12.97 1.61
CA ASN A 36 22.63 -14.21 2.03
C ASN A 36 21.10 -14.11 2.01
N ILE A 37 20.44 -15.24 1.65
CA ILE A 37 18.99 -15.37 1.66
C ILE A 37 18.62 -16.53 2.57
N GLU A 38 17.67 -16.28 3.48
CA GLU A 38 17.09 -17.29 4.35
C GLU A 38 15.56 -17.22 4.27
N ILE A 39 14.88 -18.33 4.51
CA ILE A 39 13.43 -18.37 4.64
C ILE A 39 13.10 -18.94 6.01
N LYS A 40 12.30 -18.23 6.79
CA LYS A 40 11.92 -18.53 8.17
C LYS A 40 10.43 -18.27 8.39
N PRO A 41 9.81 -18.79 9.44
CA PRO A 41 8.52 -18.28 9.92
C PRO A 41 8.59 -16.78 10.23
N PHE A 42 7.51 -16.03 9.97
CA PHE A 42 7.50 -14.57 10.18
C PHE A 42 7.82 -14.17 11.63
N GLU A 43 7.41 -14.96 12.58
CA GLU A 43 7.63 -14.72 14.02
C GLU A 43 9.13 -14.62 14.38
N GLU A 44 10.00 -15.22 13.58
CA GLU A 44 11.45 -15.11 13.77
C GLU A 44 12.02 -13.73 13.41
N ILE A 45 11.22 -12.80 12.89
CA ILE A 45 11.65 -11.43 12.62
C ILE A 45 12.36 -10.78 13.81
N ILE A 46 11.93 -11.09 15.03
CA ILE A 46 12.51 -10.56 16.27
C ILE A 46 14.00 -10.86 16.41
N THR A 47 14.49 -11.96 15.82
CA THR A 47 15.90 -12.36 15.88
C THR A 47 16.81 -11.59 14.94
N TYR A 48 16.21 -10.90 13.96
CA TYR A 48 16.92 -10.07 12.97
C TYR A 48 16.94 -8.58 13.34
N LEU A 49 16.29 -8.21 14.43
CA LEU A 49 16.19 -6.84 14.94
C LEU A 49 17.13 -6.64 16.13
N SER A 50 17.80 -5.49 16.17
CA SER A 50 18.63 -5.04 17.28
C SER A 50 17.84 -4.12 18.21
N PRO A 51 18.11 -4.08 19.52
CA PRO A 51 17.51 -3.08 20.41
C PRO A 51 17.75 -1.62 20.01
N ASN A 52 18.78 -1.36 19.22
CA ASN A 52 19.10 -0.03 18.71
C ASN A 52 18.34 0.34 17.42
N ASP A 53 17.68 -0.63 16.77
CA ASP A 53 16.88 -0.38 15.58
C ASP A 53 15.58 0.35 15.94
N CYS A 54 14.86 0.85 14.93
CA CYS A 54 13.45 1.24 15.06
C CYS A 54 12.63 0.75 13.87
N LEU A 55 11.38 0.35 14.13
CA LEU A 55 10.40 0.02 13.10
C LEU A 55 9.43 1.18 12.92
N ILE A 56 9.23 1.61 11.68
CA ILE A 56 8.23 2.62 11.34
C ILE A 56 7.14 1.98 10.47
N MET A 57 5.92 1.99 10.99
CA MET A 57 4.74 1.33 10.41
C MET A 57 3.71 2.35 9.96
N ASN A 58 2.71 1.91 9.19
CA ASN A 58 1.61 2.76 8.75
C ASN A 58 0.31 2.36 9.46
N ASN A 59 -0.26 3.24 10.29
CA ASN A 59 -1.47 2.99 11.08
C ASN A 59 -2.77 3.44 10.41
N THR A 60 -2.75 3.65 9.10
CA THR A 60 -3.97 3.97 8.37
C THR A 60 -4.99 2.84 8.49
N LYS A 61 -6.28 3.20 8.52
CA LYS A 61 -7.41 2.28 8.57
C LYS A 61 -8.17 2.31 7.25
N VAL A 62 -8.41 1.13 6.70
CA VAL A 62 -9.19 0.97 5.47
C VAL A 62 -10.66 1.25 5.75
N ILE A 63 -11.28 2.07 4.89
CA ILE A 63 -12.72 2.33 4.90
C ILE A 63 -13.43 1.41 3.90
N PRO A 64 -14.70 1.03 4.14
CA PRO A 64 -15.47 0.20 3.21
C PRO A 64 -15.92 1.00 1.98
N SER A 65 -14.96 1.46 1.20
CA SER A 65 -15.12 2.50 0.17
C SER A 65 -15.73 2.01 -1.15
N ARG A 66 -15.94 0.68 -1.33
CA ARG A 66 -16.50 0.10 -2.55
C ARG A 66 -18.02 0.02 -2.48
N LEU A 67 -18.71 0.68 -3.39
CA LEU A 67 -20.17 0.69 -3.53
C LEU A 67 -20.59 0.09 -4.86
N LYS A 68 -21.67 -0.67 -4.86
CA LYS A 68 -22.34 -1.12 -6.07
C LYS A 68 -23.40 -0.10 -6.49
N ALA A 69 -23.38 0.25 -7.76
CA ALA A 69 -24.34 1.15 -8.37
C ALA A 69 -24.79 0.62 -9.74
N PHE A 70 -25.88 1.17 -10.26
CA PHE A 70 -26.47 0.79 -11.54
C PHE A 70 -26.77 2.03 -12.38
N LYS A 71 -26.52 1.93 -13.68
CA LYS A 71 -27.03 2.90 -14.65
C LYS A 71 -28.55 2.79 -14.73
N THR A 72 -29.23 3.80 -15.24
CA THR A 72 -30.68 3.75 -15.55
C THR A 72 -31.04 2.61 -16.50
N THR A 73 -30.08 2.11 -17.28
CA THR A 73 -30.22 0.93 -18.15
C THR A 73 -30.09 -0.41 -17.43
N GLY A 74 -29.84 -0.41 -16.11
CA GLY A 74 -29.56 -1.60 -15.29
C GLY A 74 -28.11 -2.10 -15.33
N ALA A 75 -27.24 -1.49 -16.14
CA ALA A 75 -25.84 -1.91 -16.21
C ALA A 75 -25.08 -1.58 -14.90
N LYS A 76 -24.34 -2.57 -14.38
CA LYS A 76 -23.57 -2.47 -13.13
C LYS A 76 -22.39 -1.52 -13.25
N VAL A 77 -22.17 -0.72 -12.23
CA VAL A 77 -21.03 0.16 -12.02
C VAL A 77 -20.52 -0.03 -10.60
N GLU A 78 -19.23 -0.18 -10.42
CA GLU A 78 -18.60 -0.10 -9.12
C GLU A 78 -18.06 1.30 -8.89
N LEU A 79 -18.34 1.87 -7.72
CA LEU A 79 -17.82 3.13 -7.25
C LEU A 79 -16.83 2.86 -6.13
N PHE A 80 -15.68 3.51 -6.20
CA PHE A 80 -14.67 3.48 -5.13
C PHE A 80 -14.50 4.91 -4.61
N VAL A 81 -14.96 5.15 -3.37
CA VAL A 81 -14.78 6.43 -2.71
C VAL A 81 -13.32 6.56 -2.30
N GLU A 82 -12.60 7.52 -2.89
CA GLU A 82 -11.19 7.74 -2.63
C GLU A 82 -10.97 8.81 -1.55
N THR A 83 -11.73 9.89 -1.62
CA THR A 83 -11.63 10.99 -0.64
C THR A 83 -13.02 11.55 -0.36
N ILE A 84 -13.41 11.64 0.88
CA ILE A 84 -14.63 12.31 1.32
C ILE A 84 -14.33 13.81 1.43
N VAL A 85 -15.05 14.63 0.65
CA VAL A 85 -14.86 16.08 0.60
C VAL A 85 -15.81 16.78 1.60
N SER A 86 -17.04 16.26 1.71
CA SER A 86 -18.07 16.74 2.64
C SER A 86 -19.07 15.62 2.95
N ASP A 87 -20.09 15.91 3.75
CA ASP A 87 -21.15 14.94 4.07
C ASP A 87 -21.81 14.29 2.86
N LYS A 88 -21.82 14.98 1.72
CA LYS A 88 -22.52 14.56 0.49
C LYS A 88 -21.63 14.54 -0.75
N GLU A 89 -20.39 14.98 -0.66
CA GLU A 89 -19.47 15.06 -1.77
C GLU A 89 -18.24 14.18 -1.54
N ALA A 90 -17.83 13.45 -2.58
CA ALA A 90 -16.63 12.66 -2.56
C ALA A 90 -15.93 12.66 -3.92
N MET A 91 -14.63 12.40 -3.89
CA MET A 91 -13.85 12.00 -5.06
C MET A 91 -13.93 10.49 -5.21
N VAL A 92 -14.26 10.01 -6.40
CA VAL A 92 -14.49 8.58 -6.65
C VAL A 92 -13.79 8.12 -7.92
N MET A 93 -13.42 6.83 -7.93
CA MET A 93 -13.14 6.12 -9.17
C MET A 93 -14.35 5.27 -9.56
N THR A 94 -14.55 5.06 -10.86
CA THR A 94 -15.65 4.25 -11.38
C THR A 94 -15.10 3.10 -12.23
N GLN A 95 -15.63 1.90 -12.01
CA GLN A 95 -15.31 0.73 -12.82
C GLN A 95 -16.59 0.16 -13.42
N SER A 96 -16.62 -0.04 -14.73
CA SER A 96 -17.75 -0.63 -15.45
C SER A 96 -17.29 -1.22 -16.78
N ASN A 97 -18.06 -2.20 -17.30
CA ASN A 97 -17.72 -2.87 -18.57
C ASN A 97 -17.77 -1.93 -19.79
N HIS A 98 -18.53 -0.85 -19.70
CA HIS A 98 -18.63 0.15 -20.76
C HIS A 98 -18.37 1.53 -20.17
N LYS A 99 -17.69 2.38 -20.96
CA LYS A 99 -17.39 3.76 -20.57
C LYS A 99 -18.65 4.48 -20.04
N LEU A 100 -18.53 5.09 -18.88
CA LEU A 100 -19.56 5.93 -18.31
C LEU A 100 -19.55 7.29 -19.03
N LYS A 101 -20.68 7.66 -19.67
CA LYS A 101 -20.84 9.01 -20.20
C LYS A 101 -21.20 9.94 -19.06
N LEU A 102 -20.46 11.01 -18.88
CA LEU A 102 -20.64 11.98 -17.80
C LEU A 102 -21.25 13.29 -18.34
N PRO A 103 -22.02 14.03 -17.54
CA PRO A 103 -22.47 13.65 -16.19
C PRO A 103 -23.42 12.46 -16.19
N ALA A 104 -23.44 11.67 -15.11
CA ALA A 104 -24.28 10.49 -14.99
C ALA A 104 -24.91 10.37 -13.60
N THR A 105 -26.21 10.11 -13.55
CA THR A 105 -26.89 9.68 -12.32
C THR A 105 -26.89 8.17 -12.27
N LEU A 106 -26.39 7.61 -11.15
CA LEU A 106 -26.42 6.18 -10.87
C LEU A 106 -27.33 5.92 -9.67
N VAL A 107 -27.97 4.75 -9.66
CA VAL A 107 -28.75 4.26 -8.53
C VAL A 107 -27.87 3.32 -7.71
N LEU A 108 -27.68 3.62 -6.43
CA LEU A 108 -26.92 2.78 -5.50
C LEU A 108 -27.73 1.51 -5.17
N GLU A 109 -27.07 0.45 -4.71
CA GLU A 109 -27.72 -0.81 -4.30
C GLU A 109 -28.75 -0.57 -3.18
N SER A 110 -28.59 0.49 -2.37
CA SER A 110 -29.52 0.94 -1.33
C SER A 110 -30.80 1.62 -1.87
N GLY A 111 -30.85 1.92 -3.17
CA GLY A 111 -31.96 2.65 -3.82
C GLY A 111 -31.78 4.16 -3.92
N GLU A 112 -30.79 4.74 -3.25
CA GLU A 112 -30.49 6.17 -3.34
C GLU A 112 -29.65 6.49 -4.59
N ASN A 113 -29.56 7.78 -4.93
CA ASN A 113 -28.90 8.23 -6.14
C ASN A 113 -27.55 8.89 -5.85
N VAL A 114 -26.63 8.79 -6.81
CA VAL A 114 -25.37 9.54 -6.84
C VAL A 114 -25.18 10.16 -8.22
N LEU A 115 -24.87 11.44 -8.27
CA LEU A 115 -24.50 12.15 -9.50
C LEU A 115 -22.98 12.11 -9.63
N ILE A 116 -22.49 11.67 -10.78
CA ILE A 116 -21.07 11.61 -11.11
C ILE A 116 -20.76 12.65 -12.17
N GLU A 117 -19.76 13.48 -11.92
CA GLU A 117 -19.29 14.52 -12.81
C GLU A 117 -17.80 14.36 -13.16
N GLU A 118 -17.39 14.95 -14.27
CA GLU A 118 -15.99 14.97 -14.70
C GLU A 118 -15.17 15.89 -13.80
N THR A 119 -13.88 15.59 -13.73
CA THR A 119 -12.84 16.47 -13.15
C THR A 119 -11.74 16.65 -14.19
N SER A 120 -10.71 17.42 -13.86
CA SER A 120 -9.49 17.51 -14.67
C SER A 120 -8.75 16.16 -14.77
N SER A 121 -9.00 15.22 -13.84
CA SER A 121 -8.45 13.88 -13.87
C SER A 121 -9.29 12.95 -14.76
N THR A 122 -8.63 12.14 -15.58
CA THR A 122 -9.29 11.08 -16.35
C THR A 122 -9.76 9.90 -15.50
N LEU A 123 -9.17 9.69 -14.33
CA LEU A 123 -9.43 8.56 -13.45
C LEU A 123 -10.40 8.91 -12.32
N ILE A 124 -10.18 10.06 -11.68
CA ILE A 124 -10.97 10.49 -10.51
C ILE A 124 -12.13 11.36 -11.00
N LYS A 125 -13.31 11.13 -10.44
CA LYS A 125 -14.56 11.81 -10.72
C LYS A 125 -15.06 12.47 -9.43
N LYS A 126 -15.88 13.51 -9.57
CA LYS A 126 -16.60 14.09 -8.46
C LYS A 126 -17.96 13.42 -8.33
N ALA A 127 -18.35 13.03 -7.11
CA ALA A 127 -19.60 12.38 -6.81
C ALA A 127 -20.41 13.18 -5.79
N TYR A 128 -21.69 13.39 -6.08
CA TYR A 128 -22.66 14.03 -5.20
C TYR A 128 -23.70 13.00 -4.78
N PHE A 129 -23.66 12.61 -3.52
CA PHE A 129 -24.53 11.59 -2.94
C PHE A 129 -25.86 12.19 -2.48
N LYS A 130 -26.97 11.72 -3.05
CA LYS A 130 -28.34 12.06 -2.62
C LYS A 130 -28.84 11.02 -1.61
N ILE A 131 -28.17 10.95 -0.48
CA ILE A 131 -28.41 10.00 0.62
C ILE A 131 -28.96 10.72 1.85
N LYS A 132 -29.61 10.03 2.79
CA LYS A 132 -30.18 10.62 4.01
C LYS A 132 -29.11 10.93 5.05
N THR A 133 -28.11 10.07 5.21
CA THR A 133 -26.99 10.17 6.16
C THR A 133 -25.80 10.91 5.54
N ASN A 134 -24.70 11.10 6.26
CA ASN A 134 -23.42 11.47 5.68
C ASN A 134 -22.77 10.27 4.97
N ILE A 135 -21.74 10.53 4.14
CA ILE A 135 -21.06 9.51 3.35
C ILE A 135 -20.38 8.47 4.24
N GLU A 136 -19.76 8.85 5.35
CA GLU A 136 -19.08 7.92 6.25
C GLU A 136 -20.06 6.88 6.79
N SER A 137 -21.17 7.33 7.41
CA SER A 137 -22.22 6.43 7.91
C SER A 137 -22.86 5.58 6.80
N PHE A 138 -22.97 6.13 5.59
CA PHE A 138 -23.47 5.40 4.44
C PHE A 138 -22.52 4.28 4.02
N LEU A 139 -21.21 4.55 3.99
CA LEU A 139 -20.19 3.55 3.69
C LEU A 139 -20.17 2.42 4.73
N ASP A 140 -20.32 2.74 6.02
CA ASP A 140 -20.38 1.74 7.09
C ASP A 140 -21.56 0.77 6.91
N LEU A 141 -22.69 1.27 6.42
CA LEU A 141 -23.90 0.47 6.21
C LEU A 141 -23.86 -0.35 4.90
N TYR A 142 -23.43 0.26 3.81
CA TYR A 142 -23.59 -0.29 2.45
C TYR A 142 -22.26 -0.55 1.73
N GLY A 143 -21.16 0.02 2.21
CA GLY A 143 -19.85 -0.12 1.60
C GLY A 143 -19.26 -1.51 1.79
N ALA A 144 -18.38 -1.90 0.88
CA ALA A 144 -17.61 -3.13 0.92
C ALA A 144 -16.11 -2.80 1.02
N THR A 145 -15.32 -3.73 1.58
CA THR A 145 -13.86 -3.62 1.57
C THR A 145 -13.36 -3.52 0.12
N PRO A 146 -12.58 -2.50 -0.22
CA PRO A 146 -12.05 -2.31 -1.57
C PRO A 146 -10.85 -3.24 -1.82
N LEU A 147 -11.12 -4.55 -1.85
CA LEU A 147 -10.07 -5.54 -2.12
C LEU A 147 -9.49 -5.36 -3.52
N PRO A 148 -8.19 -5.56 -3.69
CA PRO A 148 -7.56 -5.57 -5.00
C PRO A 148 -8.21 -6.59 -5.94
N HIS A 149 -8.23 -6.32 -7.23
CA HIS A 149 -8.93 -7.12 -8.25
C HIS A 149 -8.46 -8.60 -8.35
N TYR A 150 -7.27 -8.92 -7.86
CA TYR A 150 -6.73 -10.29 -7.83
C TYR A 150 -7.25 -11.11 -6.64
N ILE A 151 -7.83 -10.48 -5.62
CA ILE A 151 -8.48 -11.17 -4.50
C ILE A 151 -9.96 -11.35 -4.86
N LYS A 152 -10.35 -12.60 -5.04
CA LYS A 152 -11.73 -12.98 -5.30
C LYS A 152 -12.41 -13.28 -3.96
N SER A 153 -13.23 -12.36 -3.47
CA SER A 153 -14.02 -12.54 -2.25
C SER A 153 -15.44 -12.05 -2.48
N ASP A 154 -16.40 -12.83 -2.03
CA ASP A 154 -17.83 -12.46 -2.03
C ASP A 154 -18.25 -11.77 -0.72
N GLU A 155 -17.35 -11.71 0.26
CA GLU A 155 -17.58 -11.04 1.54
C GLU A 155 -17.65 -9.53 1.36
N ARG A 156 -18.68 -8.90 1.96
CA ARG A 156 -18.82 -7.44 1.94
C ARG A 156 -17.68 -6.77 2.69
N LEU A 157 -17.35 -7.28 3.87
CA LEU A 157 -16.24 -6.79 4.70
C LEU A 157 -15.25 -7.93 4.92
N ASP A 158 -13.97 -7.65 4.72
CA ASP A 158 -12.90 -8.57 5.07
C ASP A 158 -12.14 -8.06 6.30
N PRO A 159 -12.39 -8.62 7.49
CA PRO A 159 -11.72 -8.20 8.71
C PRO A 159 -10.21 -8.47 8.69
N ASN A 160 -9.75 -9.38 7.82
CA ASN A 160 -8.33 -9.68 7.67
C ASN A 160 -7.57 -8.63 6.85
N TYR A 161 -8.30 -7.75 6.12
CA TYR A 161 -7.70 -6.68 5.33
C TYR A 161 -7.49 -5.41 6.15
N GLN A 162 -7.05 -5.57 7.41
CA GLN A 162 -6.79 -4.51 8.37
C GLN A 162 -5.64 -4.90 9.29
N THR A 163 -4.73 -3.97 9.61
CA THR A 163 -3.68 -4.22 10.59
C THR A 163 -4.24 -4.19 12.02
N CYS A 164 -3.62 -4.91 12.96
CA CYS A 164 -4.06 -4.90 14.37
C CYS A 164 -3.89 -3.54 15.05
N TYR A 165 -3.11 -2.63 14.45
CA TYR A 165 -2.85 -1.28 14.93
C TYR A 165 -3.48 -0.18 14.06
N ALA A 166 -4.40 -0.53 13.15
CA ALA A 166 -5.10 0.45 12.32
C ALA A 166 -5.89 1.44 13.18
N LYS A 167 -5.68 2.75 12.93
CA LYS A 167 -6.22 3.81 13.78
C LYS A 167 -6.97 4.89 13.00
N TYR A 168 -6.36 5.49 12.00
CA TYR A 168 -6.92 6.66 11.29
C TYR A 168 -7.56 6.24 9.98
N SER A 169 -8.88 6.41 9.89
CA SER A 169 -9.68 6.07 8.70
C SER A 169 -9.35 6.95 7.50
N GLY A 170 -9.37 6.40 6.29
CA GLY A 170 -9.15 7.16 5.04
C GLY A 170 -8.46 6.37 3.93
N ALA A 171 -7.93 5.18 4.21
CA ALA A 171 -7.30 4.38 3.17
C ALA A 171 -8.32 3.53 2.39
N VAL A 172 -8.04 3.35 1.11
CA VAL A 172 -8.77 2.40 0.25
C VAL A 172 -7.98 1.10 0.03
N ALA A 173 -6.80 0.99 0.62
CA ALA A 173 -6.03 -0.25 0.67
C ALA A 173 -5.26 -0.37 1.99
N ALA A 174 -5.13 -1.59 2.50
CA ALA A 174 -4.37 -1.84 3.70
C ALA A 174 -2.84 -1.70 3.46
N PRO A 175 -2.06 -1.25 4.45
CA PRO A 175 -0.61 -1.35 4.43
C PRO A 175 -0.20 -2.81 4.71
N THR A 176 -0.24 -3.64 3.65
CA THR A 176 -0.32 -5.11 3.74
C THR A 176 0.88 -5.76 4.43
N ALA A 177 2.07 -5.17 4.39
CA ALA A 177 3.22 -5.64 5.14
C ALA A 177 2.97 -5.63 6.67
N GLY A 178 2.06 -4.78 7.13
CA GLY A 178 1.64 -4.72 8.53
C GLY A 178 0.69 -5.83 8.95
N LEU A 179 0.07 -6.54 8.00
CA LEU A 179 -0.87 -7.63 8.30
C LEU A 179 -0.20 -8.83 8.97
N HIS A 180 1.11 -8.96 8.84
CA HIS A 180 1.88 -10.04 9.47
C HIS A 180 2.03 -9.85 10.99
N PHE A 181 1.95 -8.60 11.48
CA PHE A 181 2.06 -8.33 12.90
C PHE A 181 0.78 -8.69 13.64
N THR A 182 0.96 -9.34 14.78
CA THR A 182 -0.05 -9.52 15.82
C THR A 182 0.35 -8.72 17.06
N ASN A 183 -0.59 -8.53 17.99
CA ASN A 183 -0.26 -7.86 19.26
C ASN A 183 0.85 -8.59 20.03
N GLU A 184 0.89 -9.93 19.94
CA GLU A 184 1.92 -10.76 20.56
C GLU A 184 3.31 -10.43 19.99
N ILE A 185 3.45 -10.36 18.66
CA ILE A 185 4.72 -10.01 18.00
C ILE A 185 5.11 -8.57 18.37
N LEU A 186 4.18 -7.62 18.32
CA LEU A 186 4.47 -6.22 18.67
C LEU A 186 4.99 -6.08 20.11
N ASN A 187 4.43 -6.84 21.05
CA ASN A 187 4.83 -6.82 22.46
C ASN A 187 6.20 -7.49 22.71
N THR A 188 6.69 -8.29 21.77
CA THR A 188 7.98 -9.01 21.89
C THR A 188 9.10 -8.39 21.06
N LEU A 189 8.83 -7.30 20.33
CA LEU A 189 9.85 -6.62 19.55
C LEU A 189 10.99 -6.13 20.44
N PRO A 190 12.27 -6.40 20.09
CA PRO A 190 13.41 -5.98 20.88
C PRO A 190 13.75 -4.49 20.77
N CYS A 191 13.12 -3.80 19.83
CA CYS A 191 13.39 -2.39 19.49
C CYS A 191 12.11 -1.55 19.52
N PRO A 192 12.22 -0.23 19.68
CA PRO A 192 11.08 0.67 19.60
C PRO A 192 10.44 0.69 18.20
N TYR A 193 9.16 0.99 18.16
CA TYR A 193 8.41 1.24 16.94
C TYR A 193 7.45 2.42 17.09
N ASP A 194 7.11 3.04 15.95
CA ASP A 194 6.11 4.13 15.88
C ASP A 194 5.40 4.12 14.52
N PHE A 195 4.39 4.99 14.37
CA PHE A 195 3.46 4.94 13.25
C PHE A 195 3.36 6.26 12.50
N ILE A 196 3.66 6.23 11.20
CA ILE A 196 3.19 7.24 10.27
C ILE A 196 1.71 6.97 9.92
N THR A 197 1.03 7.97 9.37
CA THR A 197 -0.25 7.76 8.70
C THR A 197 -0.11 8.15 7.25
N LEU A 198 -0.26 7.19 6.33
CA LEU A 198 -0.38 7.45 4.89
C LEU A 198 -1.64 6.76 4.40
N HIS A 199 -2.59 7.53 3.88
CA HIS A 199 -3.81 6.98 3.30
C HIS A 199 -3.51 6.48 1.89
N VAL A 200 -3.54 5.15 1.75
CA VAL A 200 -3.25 4.48 0.47
C VAL A 200 -4.40 4.69 -0.49
N GLY A 201 -4.12 5.32 -1.62
CA GLY A 201 -5.09 5.52 -2.70
C GLY A 201 -5.19 4.35 -3.66
N LEU A 202 -6.24 4.32 -4.48
CA LEU A 202 -6.45 3.29 -5.52
C LEU A 202 -5.36 3.29 -6.60
N GLY A 203 -4.66 4.40 -6.76
CA GLY A 203 -3.55 4.54 -7.70
C GLY A 203 -2.44 3.52 -7.52
N THR A 204 -2.27 2.99 -6.29
CA THR A 204 -1.27 1.96 -5.98
C THR A 204 -1.49 0.63 -6.73
N PHE A 205 -2.73 0.35 -7.16
CA PHE A 205 -3.07 -0.86 -7.93
C PHE A 205 -3.03 -0.67 -9.44
N LEU A 206 -2.74 0.53 -9.92
CA LEU A 206 -2.71 0.81 -11.35
C LEU A 206 -1.37 0.33 -11.95
N PRO A 207 -1.42 -0.34 -13.11
CA PRO A 207 -0.20 -0.77 -13.80
C PRO A 207 0.56 0.42 -14.38
N VAL A 208 1.88 0.30 -14.45
CA VAL A 208 2.73 1.23 -15.20
C VAL A 208 2.40 1.09 -16.69
N LYS A 209 2.05 2.20 -17.35
CA LYS A 209 1.58 2.21 -18.74
C LYS A 209 2.69 2.52 -19.75
N HIS A 210 3.81 3.08 -19.31
CA HIS A 210 4.89 3.52 -20.18
C HIS A 210 6.04 2.50 -20.20
N ASN A 211 6.61 2.27 -21.39
CA ASN A 211 7.79 1.41 -21.53
C ASN A 211 9.03 2.04 -20.86
N ASP A 212 9.18 3.36 -20.95
CA ASP A 212 10.18 4.08 -20.15
C ASP A 212 9.58 4.49 -18.82
N ILE A 213 10.06 3.90 -17.73
CA ILE A 213 9.55 4.14 -16.39
C ILE A 213 9.69 5.61 -15.93
N LYS A 214 10.63 6.37 -16.52
CA LYS A 214 10.81 7.80 -16.22
C LYS A 214 9.62 8.67 -16.66
N GLN A 215 8.77 8.16 -17.56
CA GLN A 215 7.54 8.83 -17.98
C GLN A 215 6.35 8.49 -17.07
N HIS A 216 6.53 7.58 -16.11
CA HIS A 216 5.48 7.25 -15.17
C HIS A 216 5.28 8.36 -14.16
N VAL A 217 4.03 8.81 -14.02
CA VAL A 217 3.62 9.81 -13.03
C VAL A 217 2.97 9.08 -11.86
N MET A 218 3.56 9.22 -10.68
CA MET A 218 3.01 8.67 -9.45
C MET A 218 1.79 9.46 -9.00
N HIS A 219 0.83 8.78 -8.39
CA HIS A 219 -0.29 9.44 -7.73
C HIS A 219 0.17 10.07 -6.42
N HIS A 220 -0.42 11.25 -6.13
CA HIS A 220 -0.23 11.90 -4.84
C HIS A 220 -0.92 11.11 -3.74
N GLU A 221 -0.22 10.88 -2.65
CA GLU A 221 -0.76 10.29 -1.42
C GLU A 221 -0.46 11.21 -0.25
N GLN A 222 -1.49 11.46 0.57
CA GLN A 222 -1.33 12.27 1.77
C GLN A 222 -0.76 11.45 2.91
N TYR A 223 0.26 11.99 3.58
CA TYR A 223 0.82 11.38 4.78
C TYR A 223 0.95 12.37 5.94
N ILE A 224 1.05 11.84 7.13
CA ILE A 224 1.31 12.56 8.38
C ILE A 224 2.48 11.87 9.07
N ILE A 225 3.48 12.68 9.46
CA ILE A 225 4.61 12.27 10.31
C ILE A 225 4.67 13.17 11.53
N THR A 226 4.99 12.60 12.70
CA THR A 226 5.07 13.33 13.98
C THR A 226 6.50 13.67 14.37
N ASP A 227 6.68 14.64 15.27
CA ASP A 227 8.01 14.94 15.84
C ASP A 227 8.58 13.73 16.58
N GLN A 228 7.73 12.94 17.26
CA GLN A 228 8.14 11.72 17.95
C GLN A 228 8.85 10.73 17.02
N ILE A 229 8.32 10.53 15.80
CA ILE A 229 8.95 9.65 14.80
C ILE A 229 10.30 10.23 14.35
N ILE A 230 10.35 11.53 14.08
CA ILE A 230 11.58 12.22 13.66
C ILE A 230 12.65 12.06 14.72
N ASP A 231 12.32 12.29 15.99
CA ASP A 231 13.23 12.18 17.11
C ASP A 231 13.65 10.71 17.36
N LEU A 232 12.73 9.76 17.23
CA LEU A 232 13.03 8.33 17.32
C LEU A 232 14.07 7.94 16.27
N ILE A 233 13.88 8.33 15.01
CA ILE A 233 14.81 8.03 13.92
C ILE A 233 16.17 8.68 14.15
N LYS A 234 16.22 9.96 14.55
CA LYS A 234 17.47 10.65 14.89
C LYS A 234 18.24 9.93 15.99
N LYS A 235 17.54 9.53 17.06
CA LYS A 235 18.12 8.77 18.17
C LYS A 235 18.63 7.40 17.72
N THR A 236 17.87 6.70 16.87
CA THR A 236 18.27 5.42 16.27
C THR A 236 19.59 5.56 15.51
N LYS A 237 19.71 6.60 14.66
CA LYS A 237 20.95 6.88 13.90
C LYS A 237 22.12 7.21 14.80
N GLN A 238 21.91 8.01 15.86
CA GLN A 238 22.96 8.34 16.85
C GLN A 238 23.49 7.09 17.56
N ASN A 239 22.63 6.09 17.78
CA ASN A 239 22.98 4.81 18.40
C ASN A 239 23.46 3.75 17.40
N SER A 240 23.80 4.14 16.16
CA SER A 240 24.18 3.24 15.05
C SER A 240 23.17 2.13 14.78
N GLY A 241 21.90 2.36 15.09
CA GLY A 241 20.78 1.48 14.78
C GLY A 241 20.24 1.71 13.36
N ARG A 242 19.40 0.79 12.91
CA ARG A 242 18.77 0.81 11.58
C ARG A 242 17.34 1.35 11.68
N THR A 243 16.98 2.23 10.74
CA THR A 243 15.59 2.61 10.49
C THR A 243 14.97 1.60 9.53
N ILE A 244 14.05 0.78 10.02
CA ILE A 244 13.39 -0.28 9.24
C ILE A 244 11.95 0.16 8.94
N ALA A 245 11.66 0.37 7.67
CA ALA A 245 10.32 0.73 7.22
C ALA A 245 9.47 -0.52 6.97
N VAL A 246 8.28 -0.57 7.57
CA VAL A 246 7.29 -1.62 7.35
C VAL A 246 6.30 -1.17 6.30
N GLY A 247 6.41 -1.78 5.13
CA GLY A 247 5.64 -1.46 3.91
C GLY A 247 6.26 -0.33 3.09
N THR A 248 5.98 -0.38 1.80
CA THR A 248 6.45 0.63 0.83
C THR A 248 5.87 2.01 1.10
N THR A 249 4.71 2.10 1.77
CA THR A 249 4.12 3.37 2.22
C THR A 249 4.97 4.06 3.28
N SER A 250 5.48 3.31 4.27
CA SER A 250 6.41 3.83 5.27
C SER A 250 7.72 4.26 4.62
N VAL A 251 8.26 3.46 3.68
CA VAL A 251 9.45 3.84 2.89
C VAL A 251 9.24 5.19 2.21
N ARG A 252 8.15 5.34 1.45
CA ARG A 252 7.87 6.56 0.68
C ARG A 252 7.71 7.78 1.58
N THR A 253 7.00 7.65 2.70
CA THR A 253 6.83 8.73 3.68
C THR A 253 8.18 9.17 4.26
N LEU A 254 9.01 8.23 4.68
CA LEU A 254 10.30 8.53 5.30
C LEU A 254 11.27 9.15 4.31
N GLU A 255 11.42 8.56 3.13
CA GLU A 255 12.33 9.07 2.10
C GLU A 255 11.88 10.44 1.56
N ASP A 256 10.58 10.69 1.42
CA ASP A 256 10.06 12.00 1.05
C ASP A 256 10.36 13.04 2.14
N THR A 257 10.13 12.71 3.40
CA THR A 257 10.38 13.62 4.53
C THR A 257 11.85 14.01 4.64
N TRP A 258 12.78 13.04 4.51
CA TRP A 258 14.23 13.28 4.65
C TRP A 258 14.88 13.94 3.44
N ARG A 259 14.19 14.04 2.31
CA ARG A 259 14.62 14.80 1.13
C ARG A 259 14.23 16.28 1.19
N GLN A 260 13.38 16.67 2.11
CA GLN A 260 13.01 18.07 2.28
C GLN A 260 14.18 18.90 2.83
N PRO A 261 14.28 20.19 2.47
CA PRO A 261 15.32 21.08 3.00
C PRO A 261 15.30 21.17 4.53
N GLN A 262 14.14 20.98 5.12
CA GLN A 262 13.92 20.91 6.57
C GLN A 262 13.06 19.72 6.91
N ILE A 263 13.52 18.90 7.85
CA ILE A 263 12.77 17.74 8.37
C ILE A 263 11.81 18.25 9.45
N ILE A 264 10.54 18.41 9.09
CA ILE A 264 9.49 18.97 9.95
C ILE A 264 8.31 18.01 9.95
N ALA A 265 7.73 17.81 11.14
CA ALA A 265 6.48 17.06 11.32
C ALA A 265 5.29 17.76 10.65
N GLY A 266 4.24 16.99 10.38
CA GLY A 266 2.99 17.50 9.83
C GLY A 266 2.41 16.66 8.70
N ALA A 267 1.34 17.19 8.12
CA ALA A 267 0.68 16.60 6.96
C ALA A 267 1.32 17.12 5.67
N ARG A 268 1.58 16.20 4.74
CA ARG A 268 2.17 16.48 3.43
C ARG A 268 1.61 15.55 2.36
N ASN A 269 1.89 15.86 1.11
CA ASN A 269 1.62 14.98 -0.03
C ASN A 269 2.94 14.49 -0.62
N THR A 270 2.97 13.23 -1.04
CA THR A 270 4.10 12.65 -1.75
C THR A 270 3.66 12.02 -3.07
N ASP A 271 4.44 12.24 -4.10
CA ASP A 271 4.39 11.54 -5.39
C ASP A 271 5.75 10.89 -5.70
N ILE A 272 6.56 10.68 -4.65
CA ILE A 272 7.91 10.13 -4.79
C ILE A 272 7.90 8.78 -5.52
N PHE A 273 8.68 8.69 -6.59
CA PHE A 273 8.91 7.48 -7.35
C PHE A 273 10.29 6.91 -7.05
N ILE A 274 10.34 5.85 -6.27
CA ILE A 274 11.57 5.17 -5.89
C ILE A 274 11.84 4.05 -6.89
N HIS A 275 12.93 4.17 -7.63
CA HIS A 275 13.38 3.22 -8.67
C HIS A 275 14.91 3.13 -8.67
N PRO A 276 15.56 2.21 -9.40
CA PRO A 276 17.01 2.11 -9.48
C PRO A 276 17.68 3.46 -9.81
N GLY A 277 18.71 3.79 -9.04
CA GLY A 277 19.39 5.11 -9.07
C GLY A 277 18.88 6.12 -8.04
N PHE A 278 17.83 5.76 -7.27
CA PHE A 278 17.35 6.57 -6.16
C PHE A 278 18.42 6.69 -5.05
N GLN A 279 18.55 7.88 -4.48
CA GLN A 279 19.49 8.14 -3.39
C GLN A 279 18.74 8.03 -2.06
N TRP A 280 18.93 6.93 -1.36
CA TRP A 280 18.33 6.65 -0.06
C TRP A 280 18.89 7.62 1.02
N GLN A 281 18.02 8.15 1.84
CA GLN A 281 18.36 9.16 2.84
C GLN A 281 18.32 8.62 4.27
N VAL A 282 17.32 7.80 4.59
CA VAL A 282 17.05 7.47 5.99
C VAL A 282 16.70 6.00 6.22
N VAL A 283 16.12 5.31 5.26
CA VAL A 283 15.69 3.92 5.40
C VAL A 283 16.87 2.97 5.20
N ASP A 284 17.22 2.21 6.22
CA ASP A 284 18.27 1.19 6.17
C ASP A 284 17.76 -0.20 5.87
N GLY A 285 16.55 -0.53 6.33
CA GLY A 285 15.92 -1.83 6.14
C GLY A 285 14.46 -1.70 5.70
N ILE A 286 13.95 -2.72 5.02
CA ILE A 286 12.58 -2.75 4.51
C ILE A 286 11.95 -4.10 4.84
N LEU A 287 10.80 -4.07 5.48
CA LEU A 287 9.90 -5.22 5.58
C LEU A 287 8.72 -4.99 4.64
N THR A 288 8.47 -5.90 3.71
CA THR A 288 7.40 -5.74 2.73
C THR A 288 6.85 -7.08 2.25
N ASN A 289 5.71 -7.08 1.53
CA ASN A 289 5.23 -8.24 0.78
C ASN A 289 5.99 -8.40 -0.55
N PHE A 290 5.82 -9.54 -1.21
CA PHE A 290 6.26 -9.70 -2.59
C PHE A 290 5.31 -8.98 -3.56
N HIS A 291 5.88 -8.30 -4.55
CA HIS A 291 5.17 -7.42 -5.48
C HIS A 291 5.04 -8.03 -6.87
N LEU A 292 4.21 -7.40 -7.72
CA LEU A 292 4.01 -7.80 -9.12
C LEU A 292 5.20 -7.52 -10.02
N PRO A 293 5.38 -8.32 -11.08
CA PRO A 293 6.21 -7.91 -12.19
C PRO A 293 5.75 -6.56 -12.77
N LYS A 294 6.71 -5.77 -13.25
CA LYS A 294 6.50 -4.44 -13.87
C LYS A 294 5.79 -3.42 -12.97
N SER A 295 5.78 -3.63 -11.64
CA SER A 295 5.16 -2.69 -10.69
C SER A 295 6.16 -1.68 -10.14
N THR A 296 5.68 -0.48 -9.79
CA THR A 296 6.48 0.54 -9.09
C THR A 296 7.03 0.03 -7.77
N LEU A 297 6.33 -0.89 -7.12
CA LEU A 297 6.74 -1.49 -5.85
C LEU A 297 7.91 -2.47 -6.03
N PHE A 298 7.93 -3.25 -7.10
CA PHE A 298 9.09 -4.09 -7.42
C PHE A 298 10.32 -3.23 -7.80
N MET A 299 10.09 -2.11 -8.52
CA MET A 299 11.15 -1.14 -8.83
C MET A 299 11.76 -0.52 -7.57
N LEU A 300 10.96 -0.28 -6.53
CA LEU A 300 11.43 0.18 -5.22
C LEU A 300 12.37 -0.86 -4.59
N ILE A 301 12.03 -2.14 -4.63
CA ILE A 301 12.90 -3.23 -4.15
C ILE A 301 14.19 -3.30 -4.99
N CYS A 302 14.10 -3.20 -6.30
CA CYS A 302 15.26 -3.12 -7.19
C CYS A 302 16.17 -1.92 -6.86
N SER A 303 15.58 -0.80 -6.42
CA SER A 303 16.34 0.37 -5.96
C SER A 303 17.11 0.10 -4.66
N ALA A 304 16.54 -0.70 -3.75
CA ALA A 304 17.12 -0.96 -2.44
C ALA A 304 18.30 -1.95 -2.46
N ILE A 305 18.25 -2.96 -3.35
CA ILE A 305 19.21 -4.06 -3.35
C ILE A 305 19.86 -4.33 -4.72
N GLY A 306 19.49 -3.57 -5.74
CA GLY A 306 19.89 -3.82 -7.13
C GLY A 306 18.91 -4.75 -7.85
N THR A 307 18.77 -4.54 -9.16
CA THR A 307 17.78 -5.26 -9.97
C THR A 307 18.08 -6.77 -10.02
N GLU A 308 19.34 -7.14 -10.19
CA GLU A 308 19.78 -8.54 -10.24
C GLU A 308 19.48 -9.30 -8.94
N GLU A 309 19.84 -8.70 -7.78
CA GLU A 309 19.57 -9.31 -6.47
C GLU A 309 18.07 -9.37 -6.16
N ALA A 310 17.30 -8.38 -6.58
CA ALA A 310 15.84 -8.41 -6.44
C ALA A 310 15.25 -9.59 -7.23
N HIS A 311 15.66 -9.79 -8.48
CA HIS A 311 15.25 -10.96 -9.28
C HIS A 311 15.66 -12.27 -8.62
N ARG A 312 16.90 -12.37 -8.10
CA ARG A 312 17.37 -13.57 -7.39
C ARG A 312 16.51 -13.89 -6.16
N CYS A 313 16.20 -12.88 -5.34
CA CYS A 313 15.31 -13.07 -4.18
C CYS A 313 13.92 -13.55 -4.59
N TYR A 314 13.36 -12.96 -5.65
CA TYR A 314 12.02 -13.31 -6.13
C TYR A 314 11.98 -14.69 -6.78
N GLN A 315 13.03 -15.07 -7.50
CA GLN A 315 13.17 -16.42 -8.06
C GLN A 315 13.20 -17.48 -6.95
N ILE A 316 14.00 -17.27 -5.89
CA ILE A 316 14.06 -18.15 -4.72
C ILE A 316 12.70 -18.23 -4.02
N ALA A 317 11.99 -17.10 -3.88
CA ALA A 317 10.66 -17.09 -3.30
C ALA A 317 9.65 -17.91 -4.11
N ILE A 318 9.71 -17.84 -5.45
CA ILE A 318 8.87 -18.63 -6.37
C ILE A 318 9.20 -20.12 -6.26
N GLU A 319 10.48 -20.49 -6.28
CA GLU A 319 10.95 -21.88 -6.14
C GLU A 319 10.57 -22.49 -4.78
N ALA A 320 10.63 -21.70 -3.72
CA ALA A 320 10.17 -22.07 -2.38
C ALA A 320 8.64 -22.04 -2.21
N LYS A 321 7.90 -21.68 -3.27
CA LYS A 321 6.43 -21.58 -3.28
C LYS A 321 5.89 -20.61 -2.24
N LEU A 322 6.59 -19.50 -2.01
CA LEU A 322 6.07 -18.42 -1.17
C LEU A 322 4.88 -17.76 -1.87
N ASN A 323 3.97 -17.25 -1.07
CA ASN A 323 2.80 -16.55 -1.56
C ASN A 323 3.12 -15.06 -1.82
N PHE A 324 2.50 -14.52 -2.84
CA PHE A 324 2.70 -13.15 -3.32
C PHE A 324 1.50 -12.25 -3.01
N TYR A 325 1.70 -10.94 -3.04
CA TYR A 325 0.73 -9.86 -2.86
C TYR A 325 0.23 -9.64 -1.43
N SER A 326 -0.96 -9.03 -1.31
CA SER A 326 -1.51 -8.49 -0.06
C SER A 326 -1.59 -9.49 1.08
N TYR A 327 -1.98 -10.73 0.79
CA TYR A 327 -2.08 -11.83 1.75
C TYR A 327 -0.92 -12.83 1.65
N GLY A 328 0.08 -12.49 0.84
CA GLY A 328 1.27 -13.31 0.64
C GLY A 328 2.24 -13.27 1.81
N ASP A 329 3.39 -13.87 1.59
CA ASP A 329 4.50 -13.92 2.53
C ASP A 329 5.28 -12.59 2.56
N ALA A 330 6.19 -12.45 3.52
CA ALA A 330 6.96 -11.24 3.73
C ALA A 330 8.40 -11.37 3.24
N MET A 331 9.02 -10.23 2.94
CA MET A 331 10.46 -10.08 2.67
C MET A 331 11.05 -9.02 3.59
N LEU A 332 12.11 -9.37 4.31
CA LEU A 332 12.92 -8.45 5.11
C LEU A 332 14.27 -8.21 4.41
N ILE A 333 14.56 -6.97 4.12
CA ILE A 333 15.82 -6.50 3.54
C ILE A 333 16.59 -5.74 4.63
N ILE A 334 17.77 -6.23 5.03
CA ILE A 334 18.62 -5.65 6.09
C ILE A 334 20.11 -5.65 5.74
#